data_a256ee05b39e1f62ca51476c56fee57f
#
_entry.id   a256ee05b39e1f62ca51476c56fee57f
#
_cell.length_a   1.000
_cell.length_b   1.000
_cell.length_c   1.000
_cell.angle_alpha   90.00
_cell.angle_beta   90.00
_cell.angle_gamma   90.00
#
_symmetry.space_group_name_H-M   'P 1'
#
loop_
_entity.id
_entity.type
_entity.pdbx_description
1 polymer ?
#
loop_
_entity_poly.entity_id
_entity_poly.type
_entity_poly.pdbx_seq_one_letter_code
_entity_poly.pdbx_strand_id
1 'polypeptide(L)'
;DPSAIVAIYKYNGGFIFDEITFQKGLSNKNIADIFENQNKALVIADSAEPKSIDEVKLYGINIQPATKGKGSVAQGIQYVQDQRCSVTKRSTNIIKEYRNYLWFIDKNGKVTNVPEEGFDHSLDAIRYALAGFKNTDNEVEYDYSKLMKGLI
;
A
#
# COMPACT_ATOMS: atom_id res chain seq x y z
N ASP A 1 -6.14 -13.94 -5.20
CA ASP A 1 -6.20 -12.53 -4.75
C ASP A 1 -5.59 -11.61 -5.80
N PRO A 2 -6.09 -10.38 -5.94
CA PRO A 2 -5.47 -9.41 -6.81
C PRO A 2 -4.15 -8.91 -6.24
N SER A 3 -3.22 -8.54 -7.13
CA SER A 3 -2.05 -7.75 -6.79
C SER A 3 -2.43 -6.27 -6.76
N ALA A 4 -2.19 -5.61 -5.65
CA ALA A 4 -2.42 -4.18 -5.48
C ALA A 4 -1.06 -3.46 -5.38
N ILE A 5 -0.84 -2.48 -6.24
CA ILE A 5 0.35 -1.63 -6.23
C ILE A 5 -0.10 -0.19 -6.08
N VAL A 6 0.37 0.45 -5.01
CA VAL A 6 0.02 1.82 -4.66
C VAL A 6 1.28 2.67 -4.58
N ALA A 7 1.31 3.79 -5.28
CA ALA A 7 2.33 4.80 -5.10
C ALA A 7 1.93 5.75 -3.96
N ILE A 8 2.87 6.05 -3.09
CA ILE A 8 2.66 6.92 -1.93
C ILE A 8 3.63 8.07 -1.99
N TYR A 9 3.10 9.28 -1.89
CA TYR A 9 3.87 10.51 -1.94
C TYR A 9 3.68 11.30 -0.64
N LYS A 10 4.76 11.81 -0.08
CA LYS A 10 4.66 12.83 0.98
C LYS A 10 4.31 14.17 0.36
N TYR A 11 3.30 14.83 0.90
CA TYR A 11 2.87 16.13 0.41
C TYR A 11 2.21 16.95 1.52
N ASN A 12 2.70 18.15 1.73
CA ASN A 12 2.10 19.16 2.63
C ASN A 12 1.73 18.61 4.02
N GLY A 13 2.64 17.90 4.65
CA GLY A 13 2.45 17.31 5.98
C GLY A 13 1.60 16.04 6.03
N GLY A 14 1.27 15.48 4.88
CA GLY A 14 0.48 14.26 4.77
C GLY A 14 0.94 13.37 3.63
N PHE A 15 0.03 12.56 3.11
CA PHE A 15 0.30 11.61 2.05
C PHE A 15 -0.74 11.68 0.94
N ILE A 16 -0.30 11.37 -0.28
CA ILE A 16 -1.15 11.15 -1.43
C ILE A 16 -0.99 9.70 -1.86
N PHE A 17 -2.11 8.98 -1.99
CA PHE A 17 -2.15 7.60 -2.48
C PHE A 17 -2.62 7.58 -3.93
N ASP A 18 -1.89 6.85 -4.77
CA ASP A 18 -2.22 6.70 -6.18
C ASP A 18 -2.17 5.23 -6.57
N GLU A 19 -3.30 4.69 -6.97
CA GLU A 19 -3.41 3.30 -7.40
C GLU A 19 -2.75 3.12 -8.76
N ILE A 20 -1.69 2.31 -8.80
CA ILE A 20 -0.98 1.99 -10.02
C ILE A 20 -1.58 0.75 -10.67
N THR A 21 -1.86 -0.27 -9.88
CA THR A 21 -2.37 -1.55 -10.37
C THR A 21 -3.26 -2.21 -9.33
N PHE A 22 -4.34 -2.81 -9.82
CA PHE A 22 -5.18 -3.70 -9.04
C PHE A 22 -5.67 -4.80 -9.98
N GLN A 23 -4.95 -5.93 -10.03
CA GLN A 23 -5.17 -6.94 -11.05
C GLN A 23 -4.79 -8.32 -10.56
N LYS A 24 -5.59 -9.33 -10.95
CA LYS A 24 -5.28 -10.74 -10.73
C LYS A 24 -4.33 -11.26 -11.82
N GLY A 25 -3.58 -12.31 -11.49
CA GLY A 25 -2.80 -13.09 -12.46
C GLY A 25 -1.52 -12.43 -12.95
N LEU A 26 -0.98 -11.45 -12.22
CA LEU A 26 0.31 -10.85 -12.55
C LEU A 26 1.46 -11.79 -12.16
N SER A 27 2.37 -12.02 -13.13
CA SER A 27 3.65 -12.68 -12.84
C SER A 27 4.60 -11.72 -12.12
N ASN A 28 5.65 -12.26 -11.50
CA ASN A 28 6.69 -11.43 -10.89
C ASN A 28 7.40 -10.53 -11.93
N LYS A 29 7.55 -11.02 -13.17
CA LYS A 29 8.07 -10.20 -14.27
C LYS A 29 7.13 -9.05 -14.62
N ASN A 30 5.82 -9.29 -14.70
CA ASN A 30 4.83 -8.22 -14.94
C ASN A 30 4.89 -7.15 -13.83
N ILE A 31 5.01 -7.58 -12.58
CA ILE A 31 5.14 -6.68 -11.43
C ILE A 31 6.41 -5.84 -11.54
N ALA A 32 7.54 -6.47 -11.86
CA ALA A 32 8.80 -5.75 -12.06
C ALA A 32 8.71 -4.73 -13.21
N ASP A 33 8.10 -5.10 -14.33
CA ASP A 33 7.87 -4.19 -15.46
C ASP A 33 7.02 -2.98 -15.07
N ILE A 34 6.00 -3.18 -14.25
CA ILE A 34 5.18 -2.08 -13.73
C ILE A 34 6.03 -1.12 -12.89
N PHE A 35 6.87 -1.64 -11.98
CA PHE A 35 7.75 -0.80 -11.16
C PHE A 35 8.79 -0.06 -11.99
N GLU A 36 9.34 -0.67 -13.04
CA GLU A 36 10.28 0.00 -13.94
C GLU A 36 9.68 1.22 -14.65
N ASN A 37 8.38 1.20 -14.90
CA ASN A 37 7.65 2.30 -15.53
C ASN A 37 7.23 3.40 -14.54
N GLN A 38 7.53 3.24 -13.26
CA GLN A 38 7.29 4.24 -12.23
C GLN A 38 8.59 4.98 -11.88
N ASN A 39 8.47 6.08 -11.15
CA ASN A 39 9.63 6.74 -10.56
C ASN A 39 10.36 5.77 -9.61
N LYS A 40 11.68 5.82 -9.61
CA LYS A 40 12.48 4.99 -8.70
C LYS A 40 12.13 5.32 -7.25
N ALA A 41 11.76 4.31 -6.51
CA ALA A 41 11.40 4.42 -5.12
C ALA A 41 11.66 3.09 -4.40
N LEU A 42 11.69 3.15 -3.08
CA LEU A 42 11.66 1.94 -2.27
C LEU A 42 10.28 1.28 -2.39
N VAL A 43 10.27 0.00 -2.69
CA VAL A 43 9.05 -0.81 -2.72
C VAL A 43 8.99 -1.65 -1.46
N ILE A 44 7.87 -1.56 -0.75
CA ILE A 44 7.58 -2.42 0.40
C ILE A 44 6.51 -3.42 -0.02
N ALA A 45 6.79 -4.69 0.13
CA ALA A 45 5.90 -5.77 -0.28
C ALA A 45 5.45 -6.62 0.91
N ASP A 46 4.28 -7.23 0.78
CA ASP A 46 3.86 -8.25 1.74
C ASP A 46 4.93 -9.35 1.86
N SER A 47 5.29 -9.66 3.08
CA SER A 47 6.34 -10.63 3.38
C SER A 47 5.91 -12.10 3.28
N ALA A 48 4.66 -12.37 2.90
CA ALA A 48 4.12 -13.73 2.83
C ALA A 48 4.78 -14.61 1.75
N GLU A 49 5.34 -13.99 0.71
CA GLU A 49 5.98 -14.71 -0.41
C GLU A 49 7.43 -14.24 -0.65
N PRO A 50 8.38 -14.67 0.19
CA PRO A 50 9.78 -14.22 0.09
C PRO A 50 10.42 -14.54 -1.26
N LYS A 51 10.06 -15.65 -1.90
CA LYS A 51 10.59 -16.03 -3.21
C LYS A 51 10.19 -15.04 -4.29
N SER A 52 8.96 -14.53 -4.27
CA SER A 52 8.51 -13.51 -5.21
C SER A 52 9.27 -12.20 -5.02
N ILE A 53 9.53 -11.80 -3.79
CA ILE A 53 10.34 -10.62 -3.48
C ILE A 53 11.76 -10.78 -4.04
N ASP A 54 12.39 -11.93 -3.81
CA ASP A 54 13.74 -12.22 -4.32
C ASP A 54 13.79 -12.18 -5.84
N GLU A 55 12.79 -12.75 -6.51
CA GLU A 55 12.69 -12.72 -7.97
C GLU A 55 12.53 -11.30 -8.51
N VAL A 56 11.69 -10.49 -7.92
CA VAL A 56 11.51 -9.08 -8.30
C VAL A 56 12.81 -8.27 -8.10
N LYS A 57 13.58 -8.56 -7.04
CA LYS A 57 14.91 -7.96 -6.84
C LYS A 57 15.87 -8.24 -8.00
N LEU A 58 15.83 -9.43 -8.57
CA LEU A 58 16.70 -9.81 -9.70
C LEU A 58 16.47 -8.95 -10.94
N TYR A 59 15.29 -8.35 -11.09
CA TYR A 59 14.99 -7.37 -12.14
C TYR A 59 15.49 -5.96 -11.84
N GLY A 60 16.18 -5.74 -10.72
CA GLY A 60 16.75 -4.44 -10.35
C GLY A 60 15.83 -3.54 -9.55
N ILE A 61 14.72 -4.05 -9.05
CA ILE A 61 13.78 -3.29 -8.22
C ILE A 61 14.28 -3.24 -6.77
N ASN A 62 14.26 -2.05 -6.18
CA ASN A 62 14.57 -1.86 -4.76
C ASN A 62 13.36 -2.23 -3.91
N ILE A 63 13.20 -3.53 -3.66
CA ILE A 63 12.06 -4.09 -2.94
C ILE A 63 12.50 -4.73 -1.63
N GLN A 64 11.72 -4.52 -0.58
CA GLN A 64 11.93 -5.07 0.76
C GLN A 64 10.62 -5.67 1.28
N PRO A 65 10.71 -6.72 2.12
CA PRO A 65 9.53 -7.24 2.79
C PRO A 65 9.03 -6.27 3.85
N ALA A 66 7.72 -6.21 4.03
CA ALA A 66 7.10 -5.49 5.12
C ALA A 66 7.48 -6.12 6.47
N THR A 67 7.68 -5.27 7.47
CA THR A 67 7.89 -5.74 8.85
C THR A 67 6.54 -6.05 9.48
N LYS A 68 6.38 -7.28 9.93
CA LYS A 68 5.16 -7.74 10.61
C LYS A 68 5.51 -8.15 12.04
N GLY A 69 4.59 -7.92 12.96
CA GLY A 69 4.74 -8.31 14.36
C GLY A 69 3.40 -8.36 15.07
N LYS A 70 3.39 -8.82 16.31
CA LYS A 70 2.19 -8.87 17.14
C LYS A 70 1.57 -7.47 17.26
N GLY A 71 0.28 -7.36 16.97
CA GLY A 71 -0.43 -6.09 17.03
C GLY A 71 -0.14 -5.11 15.88
N SER A 72 0.68 -5.49 14.90
CA SER A 72 1.08 -4.60 13.79
C SER A 72 -0.09 -4.18 12.91
N VAL A 73 -1.12 -5.00 12.75
CA VAL A 73 -2.30 -4.66 11.96
C VAL A 73 -3.05 -3.48 12.57
N ALA A 74 -3.46 -3.60 13.84
CA ALA A 74 -4.20 -2.55 14.52
C ALA A 74 -3.39 -1.26 14.67
N GLN A 75 -2.11 -1.37 15.02
CA GLN A 75 -1.19 -0.23 15.14
C GLN A 75 -0.98 0.45 13.79
N GLY A 76 -0.83 -0.31 12.71
CA GLY A 76 -0.65 0.20 11.37
C GLY A 76 -1.90 0.93 10.86
N ILE A 77 -3.08 0.41 11.12
CA ILE A 77 -4.36 1.07 10.79
C ILE A 77 -4.46 2.40 11.54
N GLN A 78 -4.17 2.40 12.84
CA GLN A 78 -4.20 3.62 13.65
C GLN A 78 -3.22 4.67 13.11
N TYR A 79 -2.02 4.26 12.73
CA TYR A 79 -1.02 5.15 12.15
C TYR A 79 -1.53 5.79 10.85
N VAL A 80 -2.14 5.03 9.96
CA VAL A 80 -2.74 5.56 8.72
C VAL A 80 -3.87 6.54 9.04
N GLN A 81 -4.73 6.20 9.98
CA GLN A 81 -5.86 7.06 10.39
C GLN A 81 -5.39 8.40 10.98
N ASP A 82 -4.25 8.42 11.64
CA ASP A 82 -3.66 9.63 12.23
C ASP A 82 -3.03 10.56 11.18
N GLN A 83 -2.84 10.09 9.96
CA GLN A 83 -2.23 10.87 8.88
C GLN A 83 -3.27 11.65 8.09
N ARG A 84 -2.82 12.78 7.51
CA ARG A 84 -3.58 13.50 6.50
C ARG A 84 -3.38 12.80 5.16
N CYS A 85 -4.42 12.16 4.65
CA CYS A 85 -4.35 11.36 3.43
C CYS A 85 -5.28 11.90 2.35
N SER A 86 -4.79 11.90 1.13
CA SER A 86 -5.55 12.19 -0.09
C SER A 86 -5.40 11.03 -1.05
N VAL A 87 -6.40 10.82 -1.89
CA VAL A 87 -6.45 9.71 -2.85
C VAL A 87 -6.73 10.28 -4.24
N THR A 88 -6.01 9.83 -5.25
CA THR A 88 -6.25 10.26 -6.63
C THR A 88 -7.59 9.74 -7.14
N LYS A 89 -8.21 10.47 -8.07
CA LYS A 89 -9.52 10.10 -8.65
C LYS A 89 -9.51 8.74 -9.35
N ARG A 90 -8.40 8.37 -9.96
CA ARG A 90 -8.26 7.08 -10.66
C ARG A 90 -8.15 5.88 -9.72
N SER A 91 -7.92 6.12 -8.44
CA SER A 91 -7.72 5.08 -7.42
C SER A 91 -9.05 4.48 -6.97
N THR A 92 -9.81 3.94 -7.91
CA THR A 92 -11.18 3.47 -7.68
C THR A 92 -11.24 2.29 -6.72
N ASN A 93 -10.25 1.40 -6.74
CA ASN A 93 -10.21 0.26 -5.81
C ASN A 93 -9.82 0.69 -4.39
N ILE A 94 -8.90 1.64 -4.23
CA ILE A 94 -8.59 2.22 -2.91
C ILE A 94 -9.87 2.83 -2.32
N ILE A 95 -10.59 3.63 -3.08
CA ILE A 95 -11.83 4.29 -2.65
C ILE A 95 -12.89 3.25 -2.26
N LYS A 96 -13.05 2.21 -3.08
CA LYS A 96 -14.00 1.12 -2.82
C LYS A 96 -13.64 0.36 -1.53
N GLU A 97 -12.39 0.00 -1.35
CA GLU A 97 -11.93 -0.69 -0.14
C GLU A 97 -12.14 0.16 1.10
N TYR A 98 -11.78 1.45 1.04
CA TYR A 98 -11.97 2.38 2.15
C TYR A 98 -13.44 2.46 2.58
N ARG A 99 -14.37 2.50 1.64
CA ARG A 99 -15.81 2.56 1.92
C ARG A 99 -16.37 1.26 2.50
N ASN A 100 -15.71 0.12 2.25
CA ASN A 100 -16.16 -1.21 2.65
C ASN A 100 -15.29 -1.82 3.76
N TYR A 101 -14.35 -1.06 4.31
CA TYR A 101 -13.43 -1.55 5.32
C TYR A 101 -14.12 -1.66 6.68
N LEU A 102 -14.32 -2.90 7.11
CA LEU A 102 -15.06 -3.23 8.32
C LEU A 102 -14.20 -4.03 9.30
N TRP A 103 -14.46 -3.86 10.58
CA TRP A 103 -13.90 -4.73 11.59
C TRP A 103 -14.61 -6.08 11.61
N PHE A 104 -13.84 -7.15 11.71
CA PHE A 104 -14.37 -8.49 11.84
C PHE A 104 -15.19 -8.62 13.13
N ILE A 105 -16.39 -9.21 13.01
CA ILE A 105 -17.26 -9.53 14.14
C ILE A 105 -17.11 -11.02 14.43
N ASP A 106 -16.73 -11.37 15.67
CA ASP A 106 -16.55 -12.77 16.05
C ASP A 106 -17.88 -13.51 16.21
N LYS A 107 -17.79 -14.83 16.44
CA LYS A 107 -18.97 -15.69 16.60
C LYS A 107 -19.87 -15.30 17.79
N ASN A 108 -19.39 -14.52 18.73
CA ASN A 108 -20.14 -14.02 19.88
C ASN A 108 -20.76 -12.65 19.63
N GLY A 109 -20.65 -12.13 18.40
CA GLY A 109 -21.15 -10.80 18.04
C GLY A 109 -20.30 -9.64 18.51
N LYS A 110 -19.08 -9.89 19.00
CA LYS A 110 -18.16 -8.86 19.45
C LYS A 110 -17.36 -8.32 18.28
N VAL A 111 -17.29 -6.99 18.15
CA VAL A 111 -16.42 -6.31 17.20
C VAL A 111 -14.97 -6.47 17.64
N THR A 112 -14.15 -7.01 16.75
CA THR A 112 -12.72 -7.20 16.99
C THR A 112 -11.91 -6.01 16.48
N ASN A 113 -10.60 -6.02 16.73
CA ASN A 113 -9.66 -5.06 16.15
C ASN A 113 -8.92 -5.62 14.92
N VAL A 114 -9.50 -6.65 14.30
CA VAL A 114 -9.00 -7.28 13.07
C VAL A 114 -9.97 -6.94 11.94
N PRO A 115 -9.49 -6.48 10.76
CA PRO A 115 -10.36 -6.20 9.62
C PRO A 115 -10.98 -7.48 9.04
N GLU A 116 -12.18 -7.34 8.47
CA GLU A 116 -12.73 -8.38 7.61
C GLU A 116 -11.88 -8.54 6.35
N GLU A 117 -11.75 -9.78 5.88
CA GLU A 117 -11.06 -10.07 4.62
C GLU A 117 -11.91 -9.66 3.42
N GLY A 118 -11.26 -9.30 2.32
CA GLY A 118 -11.87 -9.12 1.01
C GLY A 118 -11.85 -7.71 0.44
N PHE A 119 -11.81 -6.66 1.27
CA PHE A 119 -11.70 -5.26 0.84
C PHE A 119 -10.50 -4.59 1.51
N ASP A 120 -9.33 -5.18 1.37
CA ASP A 120 -8.15 -4.82 2.15
C ASP A 120 -6.84 -4.80 1.36
N HIS A 121 -6.83 -5.25 0.10
CA HIS A 121 -5.57 -5.44 -0.65
C HIS A 121 -4.77 -4.15 -0.85
N SER A 122 -5.41 -3.08 -1.31
CA SER A 122 -4.77 -1.77 -1.46
C SER A 122 -4.49 -1.12 -0.11
N LEU A 123 -5.38 -1.27 0.85
CA LEU A 123 -5.22 -0.71 2.19
C LEU A 123 -4.09 -1.40 2.96
N ASP A 124 -3.91 -2.69 2.77
CA ASP A 124 -2.75 -3.42 3.32
C ASP A 124 -1.44 -2.93 2.72
N ALA A 125 -1.40 -2.73 1.39
CA ALA A 125 -0.24 -2.17 0.72
C ALA A 125 0.12 -0.78 1.28
N ILE A 126 -0.87 0.09 1.48
CA ILE A 126 -0.71 1.41 2.10
C ILE A 126 -0.16 1.29 3.52
N ARG A 127 -0.74 0.42 4.32
CA ARG A 127 -0.33 0.19 5.71
C ARG A 127 1.13 -0.25 5.80
N TYR A 128 1.54 -1.20 4.95
CA TYR A 128 2.93 -1.66 4.91
C TYR A 128 3.89 -0.56 4.51
N ALA A 129 3.54 0.22 3.49
CA ALA A 129 4.41 1.29 3.01
C ALA A 129 4.54 2.43 4.02
N LEU A 130 3.46 2.85 4.69
CA LEU A 130 3.52 3.90 5.71
C LEU A 130 4.32 3.45 6.94
N ALA A 131 4.24 2.19 7.33
CA ALA A 131 5.11 1.65 8.37
C ALA A 131 6.59 1.72 7.95
N GLY A 132 6.89 1.51 6.67
CA GLY A 132 8.23 1.69 6.11
C GLY A 132 8.69 3.14 6.15
N PHE A 133 7.86 4.11 5.84
CA PHE A 133 8.17 5.54 5.93
C PHE A 133 8.51 5.99 7.34
N LYS A 134 7.84 5.44 8.33
CA LYS A 134 8.09 5.75 9.74
C LYS A 134 9.53 5.46 10.17
N ASN A 135 10.19 4.54 9.48
CA ASN A 135 11.54 4.06 9.80
C ASN A 135 12.64 4.62 8.89
N THR A 136 12.29 5.50 7.94
CA THR A 136 13.25 6.07 6.98
C THR A 136 13.13 7.59 6.93
N ASP A 137 14.27 8.29 7.03
CA ASP A 137 14.35 9.75 6.93
C ASP A 137 14.61 10.24 5.48
N ASN A 138 14.54 9.35 4.49
CA ASN A 138 14.84 9.68 3.11
C ASN A 138 13.64 10.35 2.43
N GLU A 139 13.75 11.65 2.23
CA GLU A 139 12.85 12.39 1.35
C GLU A 139 13.31 12.26 -0.10
N VAL A 140 12.42 11.80 -0.95
CA VAL A 140 12.61 11.83 -2.41
C VAL A 140 11.74 12.95 -2.96
N GLU A 141 12.34 13.84 -3.75
CA GLU A 141 11.61 14.93 -4.39
C GLU A 141 10.88 14.41 -5.63
N TYR A 142 9.56 14.62 -5.69
CA TYR A 142 8.70 14.19 -6.80
C TYR A 142 8.04 15.38 -7.47
N ASP A 143 7.75 15.25 -8.76
CA ASP A 143 6.87 16.18 -9.45
C ASP A 143 5.41 15.84 -9.16
N TYR A 144 4.79 16.63 -8.30
CA TYR A 144 3.40 16.44 -7.89
C TYR A 144 2.38 17.08 -8.86
N SER A 145 2.82 17.83 -9.87
CA SER A 145 1.91 18.62 -10.71
C SER A 145 0.86 17.77 -11.43
N LYS A 146 1.25 16.62 -11.98
CA LYS A 146 0.33 15.68 -12.65
C LYS A 146 -0.58 14.98 -11.66
N LEU A 147 -0.05 14.62 -10.50
CA LEU A 147 -0.76 13.89 -9.46
C LEU A 147 -1.86 14.75 -8.85
N MET A 148 -1.55 16.01 -8.56
CA MET A 148 -2.50 16.95 -7.94
C MET A 148 -3.72 17.20 -8.80
N LYS A 149 -3.59 17.17 -10.12
CA LYS A 149 -4.75 17.28 -11.05
C LYS A 149 -5.72 16.11 -10.94
N GLY A 150 -5.28 14.97 -10.45
CA GLY A 150 -6.09 13.78 -10.24
C GLY A 150 -6.64 13.61 -8.82
N LEU A 151 -6.42 14.55 -7.91
CA LEU A 151 -6.94 14.46 -6.53
C LEU A 151 -8.46 14.61 -6.49
N ILE A 152 -9.07 13.85 -5.60
CA ILE A 152 -10.51 13.89 -5.33
C ILE A 152 -10.84 14.73 -4.08
#